data_7d7abebaf89ce6c0ebebf8e734fbf403
#
_entry.id   7d7abebaf89ce6c0ebebf8e734fbf403
#
_cell.length_a   1.000
_cell.length_b   1.000
_cell.length_c   1.000
_cell.angle_alpha   90.00
_cell.angle_beta   90.00
_cell.angle_gamma   90.00
#
_symmetry.space_group_name_H-M   'P 1'
#
loop_
_entity.id
_entity.type
_entity.pdbx_description
1 polymer ?
#
loop_
_entity_poly.entity_id
_entity_poly.type
_entity_poly.pdbx_seq_one_letter_code
_entity_poly.pdbx_strand_id
1 'polypeptide(L)'
;MLFRSKLITGEDLITKNLKNNKIKLLVIAEDCGINTKKKLTDKANFYNVKCIEFSTIENISIAIGRDNRVAVGITDDGFIKKFKQLLEEGGKQ
;
A
#
# COMPACT_ATOMS: atom_id res chain seq x y z
N MET A 1 14.34 3.81 9.86
CA MET A 1 13.16 4.23 9.14
C MET A 1 11.94 4.21 10.04
N LEU A 2 11.27 5.32 10.10
CA LEU A 2 10.17 5.50 11.02
C LEU A 2 8.95 4.63 10.73
N PHE A 3 8.80 4.20 9.48
CA PHE A 3 7.56 3.55 9.04
C PHE A 3 7.68 2.05 8.85
N ARG A 4 8.83 1.46 9.12
CA ARG A 4 9.05 0.05 8.82
C ARG A 4 8.05 -0.88 9.48
N SER A 5 7.74 -0.64 10.74
CA SER A 5 6.85 -1.53 11.49
C SER A 5 5.39 -1.35 11.12
N LYS A 6 5.06 -0.29 10.37
CA LYS A 6 3.68 0.03 10.03
C LYS A 6 3.35 -0.15 8.56
N LEU A 7 4.36 -0.44 7.76
CA LEU A 7 4.19 -0.61 6.32
C LEU A 7 4.76 -1.93 5.86
N ILE A 8 4.04 -2.56 4.94
CA ILE A 8 4.49 -3.79 4.31
C ILE A 8 4.52 -3.54 2.81
N THR A 9 5.68 -3.77 2.19
CA THR A 9 5.84 -3.56 0.76
C THR A 9 6.29 -4.86 0.11
N GLY A 10 6.09 -4.94 -1.21
CA GLY A 10 6.43 -6.15 -1.93
C GLY A 10 5.25 -7.10 -2.00
N GLU A 11 4.95 -7.58 -3.21
CA GLU A 11 3.75 -8.38 -3.44
C GLU A 11 3.68 -9.63 -2.56
N ASP A 12 4.81 -10.33 -2.41
CA ASP A 12 4.83 -11.55 -1.62
C ASP A 12 4.53 -11.29 -0.14
N LEU A 13 5.14 -10.25 0.40
CA LEU A 13 4.92 -9.90 1.80
C LEU A 13 3.50 -9.39 2.04
N ILE A 14 2.98 -8.63 1.10
CA ILE A 14 1.61 -8.15 1.19
C ILE A 14 0.65 -9.32 1.22
N THR A 15 0.81 -10.27 0.30
CA THR A 15 -0.04 -11.44 0.23
C THR A 15 0.00 -12.24 1.53
N LYS A 16 1.21 -12.46 2.03
CA LYS A 16 1.40 -13.20 3.28
C LYS A 16 0.70 -12.51 4.45
N ASN A 17 0.80 -11.21 4.53
CA ASN A 17 0.23 -10.49 5.65
C ASN A 17 -1.27 -10.23 5.51
N LEU A 18 -1.79 -10.24 4.30
CA LEU A 18 -3.24 -10.27 4.09
C LEU A 18 -3.80 -11.55 4.67
N LYS A 19 -3.14 -12.67 4.39
CA LYS A 19 -3.55 -13.97 4.88
C LYS A 19 -3.56 -14.02 6.40
N ASN A 20 -2.63 -13.30 7.04
CA ASN A 20 -2.51 -13.28 8.49
C ASN A 20 -3.32 -12.18 9.16
N ASN A 21 -4.12 -11.45 8.40
CA ASN A 21 -4.96 -10.36 8.90
C ASN A 21 -4.16 -9.26 9.59
N LYS A 22 -2.95 -9.01 9.11
CA LYS A 22 -2.11 -7.96 9.68
C LYS A 22 -2.22 -6.62 8.96
N ILE A 23 -2.77 -6.64 7.75
CA ILE A 23 -2.91 -5.42 6.97
C ILE A 23 -4.28 -4.81 7.22
N LYS A 24 -4.31 -3.55 7.60
CA LYS A 24 -5.55 -2.82 7.85
C LYS A 24 -6.07 -2.11 6.62
N LEU A 25 -5.17 -1.67 5.76
CA LEU A 25 -5.52 -1.01 4.51
C LEU A 25 -4.47 -1.34 3.48
N LEU A 26 -4.91 -1.70 2.28
CA LEU A 26 -4.02 -1.92 1.15
C LEU A 26 -4.14 -0.75 0.19
N VAL A 27 -3.04 -0.06 -0.06
CA VAL A 27 -3.00 1.07 -0.99
C VAL A 27 -2.30 0.61 -2.25
N ILE A 28 -2.96 0.78 -3.39
CA ILE A 28 -2.44 0.37 -4.68
C ILE A 28 -2.25 1.61 -5.54
N ALA A 29 -1.11 1.68 -6.23
CA ALA A 29 -0.84 2.80 -7.13
C ALA A 29 -1.85 2.81 -8.28
N GLU A 30 -2.29 3.99 -8.66
CA GLU A 30 -3.26 4.13 -9.73
C GLU A 30 -2.70 3.72 -11.08
N ASP A 31 -1.40 3.87 -11.26
CA ASP A 31 -0.73 3.57 -12.52
C ASP A 31 -0.03 2.21 -12.53
N CYS A 32 -0.33 1.34 -11.59
CA CYS A 32 0.21 -0.01 -11.64
C CYS A 32 -0.51 -0.81 -12.73
N GLY A 33 0.11 -1.91 -13.15
CA GLY A 33 -0.47 -2.75 -14.19
C GLY A 33 -1.82 -3.32 -13.77
N ILE A 34 -2.71 -3.45 -14.74
CA ILE A 34 -4.06 -3.92 -14.45
C ILE A 34 -4.08 -5.32 -13.85
N ASN A 35 -3.16 -6.18 -14.28
CA ASN A 35 -3.09 -7.53 -13.75
C ASN A 35 -2.71 -7.53 -12.27
N THR A 36 -1.72 -6.71 -11.91
CA THR A 36 -1.29 -6.58 -10.51
C THR A 36 -2.41 -5.99 -9.65
N LYS A 37 -3.05 -4.95 -10.18
CA LYS A 37 -4.14 -4.30 -9.46
C LYS A 37 -5.26 -5.29 -9.16
N LYS A 38 -5.68 -6.04 -10.17
CA LYS A 38 -6.74 -7.00 -10.00
C LYS A 38 -6.36 -8.09 -9.01
N LYS A 39 -5.14 -8.60 -9.13
CA LYS A 39 -4.66 -9.65 -8.24
C LYS A 39 -4.69 -9.22 -6.79
N LEU A 40 -4.15 -8.03 -6.51
CA LEU A 40 -4.10 -7.54 -5.14
C LEU A 40 -5.49 -7.18 -4.61
N THR A 41 -6.32 -6.59 -5.45
CA THR A 41 -7.69 -6.24 -5.06
C THR A 41 -8.49 -7.51 -4.72
N ASP A 42 -8.37 -8.53 -5.56
CA ASP A 42 -9.07 -9.79 -5.31
C ASP A 42 -8.63 -10.41 -3.99
N LYS A 43 -7.33 -10.41 -3.72
CA LYS A 43 -6.82 -10.97 -2.47
C LYS A 43 -7.28 -10.17 -1.26
N ALA A 44 -7.26 -8.85 -1.37
CA ALA A 44 -7.73 -8.01 -0.28
C ALA A 44 -9.21 -8.27 0.00
N ASN A 45 -10.02 -8.39 -1.04
CA ASN A 45 -11.43 -8.69 -0.88
C ASN A 45 -11.64 -10.06 -0.25
N PHE A 46 -10.86 -11.02 -0.65
CA PHE A 46 -10.96 -12.37 -0.12
C PHE A 46 -10.73 -12.40 1.40
N TYR A 47 -9.80 -11.59 1.87
CA TYR A 47 -9.46 -11.54 3.30
C TYR A 47 -10.16 -10.39 4.03
N ASN A 48 -11.13 -9.74 3.37
CA ASN A 48 -11.91 -8.65 3.97
C ASN A 48 -11.05 -7.47 4.39
N VAL A 49 -10.03 -7.16 3.59
CA VAL A 49 -9.15 -6.01 3.83
C VAL A 49 -9.55 -4.89 2.89
N LYS A 50 -9.68 -3.69 3.42
CA LYS A 50 -10.00 -2.54 2.59
C LYS A 50 -8.86 -2.25 1.63
N CYS A 51 -9.21 -1.97 0.38
CA CYS A 51 -8.24 -1.73 -0.67
C CYS A 51 -8.63 -0.47 -1.42
N ILE A 52 -7.68 0.43 -1.61
CA ILE A 52 -7.93 1.67 -2.36
C ILE A 52 -6.83 1.89 -3.39
N GLU A 53 -7.17 2.62 -4.44
CA GLU A 53 -6.20 3.10 -5.41
C GLU A 53 -5.91 4.55 -5.07
N PHE A 54 -4.65 4.85 -4.84
CA PHE A 54 -4.30 6.18 -4.40
C PHE A 54 -2.87 6.49 -4.80
N SER A 55 -2.68 7.65 -5.45
CA SER A 55 -1.35 8.12 -5.83
C SER A 55 -0.72 7.26 -6.92
N THR A 56 0.56 7.45 -7.17
CA THR A 56 1.29 6.78 -8.25
C THR A 56 2.40 5.91 -7.71
N ILE A 57 2.94 5.04 -8.58
CA ILE A 57 4.08 4.21 -8.19
C ILE A 57 5.22 5.10 -7.70
N GLU A 58 5.50 6.19 -8.42
CA GLU A 58 6.58 7.09 -8.04
C GLU A 58 6.34 7.71 -6.67
N ASN A 59 5.16 8.25 -6.43
CA ASN A 59 4.87 8.90 -5.16
C ASN A 59 4.86 7.93 -4.00
N ILE A 60 4.31 6.75 -4.19
CA ILE A 60 4.33 5.72 -3.15
C ILE A 60 5.77 5.32 -2.85
N SER A 61 6.56 5.12 -3.89
CA SER A 61 7.96 4.70 -3.72
C SER A 61 8.76 5.76 -2.97
N ILE A 62 8.55 7.02 -3.29
CA ILE A 62 9.23 8.12 -2.61
C ILE A 62 8.81 8.16 -1.13
N ALA A 63 7.52 8.05 -0.88
CA ALA A 63 7.00 8.15 0.49
C ALA A 63 7.56 7.08 1.41
N ILE A 64 7.81 5.88 0.89
CA ILE A 64 8.31 4.78 1.71
C ILE A 64 9.81 4.58 1.59
N GLY A 65 10.48 5.38 0.76
CA GLY A 65 11.92 5.29 0.59
C GLY A 65 12.38 4.04 -0.16
N ARG A 66 11.59 3.56 -1.10
CA ARG A 66 11.89 2.37 -1.90
C ARG A 66 11.68 2.69 -3.37
N ASP A 67 12.12 1.77 -4.23
CA ASP A 67 11.95 1.91 -5.67
C ASP A 67 10.88 0.96 -6.18
N ASN A 68 10.14 1.40 -7.20
CA ASN A 68 9.18 0.55 -7.92
C ASN A 68 8.20 -0.18 -7.02
N ARG A 69 7.62 0.52 -6.06
CA ARG A 69 6.62 -0.08 -5.19
C ARG A 69 5.22 0.25 -5.71
N VAL A 70 4.52 -0.76 -6.19
CA VAL A 70 3.19 -0.58 -6.78
C VAL A 70 2.07 -0.61 -5.75
N ALA A 71 2.37 -1.12 -4.55
CA ALA A 71 1.37 -1.22 -3.50
C ALA A 71 2.04 -1.23 -2.14
N VAL A 72 1.28 -0.86 -1.12
CA VAL A 72 1.76 -0.89 0.25
C VAL A 72 0.62 -1.28 1.17
N GLY A 73 0.92 -2.16 2.13
CA GLY A 73 -0.04 -2.55 3.15
C GLY A 73 0.24 -1.80 4.43
N ILE A 74 -0.77 -1.21 5.01
CA ILE A 74 -0.65 -0.47 6.26
C ILE A 74 -1.20 -1.34 7.38
N THR A 75 -0.38 -1.55 8.41
CA THR A 75 -0.75 -2.43 9.50
C THR A 75 -1.29 -1.72 10.73
N ASP A 76 -1.27 -0.39 10.72
CA ASP A 76 -1.69 0.42 11.86
C ASP A 76 -2.77 1.40 11.43
N ASP A 77 -3.96 1.29 12.03
CA ASP A 77 -5.09 2.17 11.70
C ASP A 77 -4.73 3.65 11.88
N GLY A 78 -4.02 3.97 12.94
CA GLY A 78 -3.65 5.34 13.20
C GLY A 78 -2.71 5.92 12.17
N PHE A 79 -1.98 5.07 11.48
CA PHE A 79 -1.04 5.51 10.48
C PHE A 79 -1.67 5.73 9.10
N ILE A 80 -2.84 5.18 8.88
CA ILE A 80 -3.50 5.29 7.57
C ILE A 80 -3.67 6.74 7.15
N LYS A 81 -4.21 7.55 8.04
CA LYS A 81 -4.45 8.96 7.76
C LYS A 81 -3.14 9.69 7.49
N LYS A 82 -2.14 9.39 8.29
CA LYS A 82 -0.82 10.03 8.15
C LYS A 82 -0.17 9.66 6.83
N PHE A 83 -0.30 8.39 6.43
CA PHE A 83 0.28 7.94 5.18
C PHE A 83 -0.37 8.61 3.98
N LYS A 84 -1.69 8.73 4.01
CA LYS A 84 -2.40 9.43 2.94
C LYS A 84 -1.95 10.87 2.84
N GLN A 85 -1.75 11.52 3.96
CA GLN A 85 -1.28 12.90 3.99
C GLN A 85 0.12 13.02 3.39
N LEU A 86 1.00 12.07 3.71
CA LEU A 86 2.34 12.05 3.13
C LEU A 86 2.30 11.93 1.61
N LEU A 87 1.41 11.08 1.10
CA LEU A 87 1.28 10.90 -0.34
C LEU A 87 0.77 12.17 -1.01
N GLU A 88 -0.17 12.85 -0.39
CA GLU A 88 -0.70 14.09 -0.93
C GLU A 88 0.37 15.16 -0.99
N GLU A 89 1.18 15.27 0.05
CA GLU A 89 2.26 16.25 0.09
C GLU A 89 3.32 15.93 -0.95
N GLY A 90 3.68 14.67 -1.08
CA GLY A 90 4.64 14.25 -2.08
C GLY A 90 4.15 14.51 -3.49
N GLY A 91 2.86 14.35 -3.71
CA GLY A 91 2.28 14.56 -5.03
C GLY A 91 2.27 16.00 -5.48
N LYS A 92 2.45 16.91 -4.56
CA LYS A 92 2.45 18.34 -4.90
C LYS A 92 3.79 18.86 -5.37
N GLN A 93 4.79 18.03 -5.29
CA GLN A 93 6.11 18.41 -5.73
C GLN A 93 6.35 17.99 -7.16
#